data_bf4a7ff374531c5ca121db44c3d45d89
#
_entry.id   bf4a7ff374531c5ca121db44c3d45d89
#
_cell.length_a   1.000
_cell.length_b   1.000
_cell.length_c   1.000
_cell.angle_alpha   90.00
_cell.angle_beta   90.00
_cell.angle_gamma   90.00
#
_symmetry.space_group_name_H-M   'P 1'
#
loop_
_entity.id
_entity.type
_entity.pdbx_description
1 polymer ?
#
loop_
_entity_poly.entity_id
_entity_poly.type
_entity_poly.pdbx_seq_one_letter_code
_entity_poly.pdbx_strand_id
1 'polypeptide(L)'
;MSSGDAEERLETGARLLNVGCGTGGFNEAARRAGADAWGVDASPEAAAIAALRAPGRILCAAAEELPLPTGSVDLVYCYSTLEHVADAGRAVREMVRVLRPGGALYLHTPNRWACFEGHYKLFWLPGLPRPLAAAYLALRGRPTAFLRTLRPLTLAECRAFVEAAGARVTRVLDDGMNRPVGGRLWPLVRAYYLLFGVRPYVELVATPGEAP
;
A
#
# COMPACT_ATOMS: atom_id res chain seq x y z
N MET A 1 8.66 9.46 -9.16
CA MET A 1 9.01 9.77 -7.78
C MET A 1 9.61 8.54 -7.16
N SER A 2 10.84 8.63 -6.78
CA SER A 2 11.40 7.73 -5.79
C SER A 2 10.74 8.02 -4.43
N SER A 3 11.04 7.23 -3.41
CA SER A 3 10.70 7.59 -2.01
C SER A 3 11.06 9.05 -1.67
N GLY A 4 12.02 9.68 -2.36
CA GLY A 4 12.36 11.09 -2.26
C GLY A 4 11.26 12.08 -2.65
N ASP A 5 10.38 11.75 -3.59
CA ASP A 5 9.31 12.69 -4.00
C ASP A 5 8.13 12.75 -3.01
N ALA A 6 7.92 11.69 -2.22
CA ALA A 6 7.00 11.73 -1.08
C ALA A 6 7.61 12.53 0.08
N GLU A 7 8.94 12.47 0.22
CA GLU A 7 9.69 13.27 1.20
C GLU A 7 9.70 14.77 0.83
N GLU A 8 9.73 15.13 -0.44
CA GLU A 8 9.74 16.53 -0.91
C GLU A 8 8.41 17.28 -0.68
N ARG A 9 7.31 16.56 -0.44
CA ARG A 9 6.00 17.15 -0.07
C ARG A 9 5.70 17.12 1.42
N LEU A 10 6.57 16.57 2.25
CA LEU A 10 6.47 16.66 3.69
C LEU A 10 6.95 18.06 4.13
N GLU A 11 6.11 19.08 3.90
CA GLU A 11 6.29 20.37 4.57
C GLU A 11 6.35 20.13 6.07
N THR A 12 7.25 20.80 6.76
CA THR A 12 7.37 20.71 8.22
C THR A 12 6.00 20.99 8.85
N GLY A 13 5.47 20.04 9.62
CA GLY A 13 4.15 20.13 10.23
C GLY A 13 3.00 19.53 9.40
N ALA A 14 3.25 18.98 8.20
CA ALA A 14 2.21 18.29 7.43
C ALA A 14 1.63 17.11 8.24
N ARG A 15 0.30 17.02 8.28
CA ARG A 15 -0.44 15.92 8.94
C ARG A 15 -0.50 14.71 8.03
N LEU A 16 0.28 13.69 8.38
CA LEU A 16 0.40 12.44 7.64
C LEU A 16 -0.33 11.32 8.39
N LEU A 17 -1.15 10.56 7.69
CA LEU A 17 -1.71 9.31 8.17
C LEU A 17 -1.07 8.13 7.43
N ASN A 18 -0.41 7.24 8.16
CA ASN A 18 0.07 5.96 7.65
C ASN A 18 -0.95 4.86 7.96
N VAL A 19 -1.63 4.35 6.94
CA VAL A 19 -2.62 3.27 7.03
C VAL A 19 -1.93 1.92 6.85
N GLY A 20 -2.07 1.04 7.86
CA GLY A 20 -1.29 -0.19 7.96
C GLY A 20 0.14 0.11 8.40
N CYS A 21 0.28 0.86 9.48
CA CYS A 21 1.58 1.36 9.93
C CYS A 21 2.52 0.26 10.46
N GLY A 22 2.03 -0.97 10.64
CA GLY A 22 2.80 -2.08 11.16
C GLY A 22 3.45 -1.72 12.51
N THR A 23 4.75 -1.96 12.64
CA THR A 23 5.50 -1.63 13.86
C THR A 23 5.98 -0.17 13.93
N GLY A 24 5.50 0.72 13.06
CA GLY A 24 5.69 2.17 13.16
C GLY A 24 7.03 2.72 12.65
N GLY A 25 7.83 1.94 11.92
CA GLY A 25 9.14 2.41 11.44
C GLY A 25 9.06 3.61 10.51
N PHE A 26 8.10 3.62 9.58
CA PHE A 26 7.88 4.77 8.70
C PHE A 26 7.37 5.99 9.48
N ASN A 27 6.45 5.80 10.45
CA ASN A 27 5.96 6.88 11.30
C ASN A 27 7.09 7.56 12.08
N GLU A 28 8.00 6.76 12.64
CA GLU A 28 9.17 7.28 13.34
C GLU A 28 10.06 8.11 12.40
N ALA A 29 10.33 7.62 11.19
CA ALA A 29 11.14 8.33 10.20
C ALA A 29 10.47 9.65 9.74
N ALA A 30 9.16 9.61 9.42
CA ALA A 30 8.39 10.79 9.02
C ALA A 30 8.36 11.87 10.11
N ARG A 31 8.24 11.48 11.38
CA ARG A 31 8.28 12.41 12.52
C ARG A 31 9.67 13.02 12.70
N ARG A 32 10.73 12.26 12.52
CA ARG A 32 12.11 12.79 12.53
C ARG A 32 12.34 13.79 11.40
N ALA A 33 11.65 13.62 10.26
CA ALA A 33 11.66 14.56 9.15
C ALA A 33 10.75 15.79 9.36
N GLY A 34 10.05 15.90 10.50
CA GLY A 34 9.25 17.05 10.87
C GLY A 34 7.75 16.95 10.58
N ALA A 35 7.25 15.81 10.08
CA ALA A 35 5.82 15.60 9.85
C ALA A 35 5.07 15.31 11.18
N ASP A 36 3.80 15.74 11.27
CA ASP A 36 2.86 15.26 12.30
C ASP A 36 2.26 13.93 11.84
N ALA A 37 3.05 12.85 11.98
CA ALA A 37 2.70 11.53 11.46
C ALA A 37 1.91 10.70 12.48
N TRP A 38 0.70 10.32 12.07
CA TRP A 38 -0.18 9.38 12.75
C TRP A 38 -0.13 8.01 12.07
N GLY A 39 -0.34 6.93 12.82
CA GLY A 39 -0.42 5.58 12.29
C GLY A 39 -1.70 4.89 12.70
N VAL A 40 -2.22 4.05 11.81
CA VAL A 40 -3.34 3.14 12.06
C VAL A 40 -2.93 1.74 11.65
N ASP A 41 -3.18 0.75 12.52
CA ASP A 41 -3.02 -0.67 12.19
C ASP A 41 -4.13 -1.50 12.82
N ALA A 42 -4.59 -2.52 12.12
CA ALA A 42 -5.65 -3.41 12.61
C ALA A 42 -5.13 -4.46 13.60
N SER A 43 -3.81 -4.74 13.63
CA SER A 43 -3.19 -5.64 14.60
C SER A 43 -2.90 -4.89 15.92
N PRO A 44 -3.53 -5.30 17.04
CA PRO A 44 -3.22 -4.72 18.34
C PRO A 44 -1.74 -4.86 18.73
N GLU A 45 -1.11 -5.97 18.36
CA GLU A 45 0.30 -6.24 18.64
C GLU A 45 1.22 -5.28 17.87
N ALA A 46 0.95 -5.09 16.56
CA ALA A 46 1.70 -4.15 15.74
C ALA A 46 1.52 -2.71 16.22
N ALA A 47 0.27 -2.30 16.51
CA ALA A 47 -0.06 -0.99 17.04
C ALA A 47 0.63 -0.72 18.38
N ALA A 48 0.68 -1.69 19.29
CA ALA A 48 1.37 -1.56 20.56
C ALA A 48 2.88 -1.33 20.39
N ILE A 49 3.53 -2.06 19.47
CA ILE A 49 4.95 -1.85 19.13
C ILE A 49 5.15 -0.47 18.50
N ALA A 50 4.28 -0.07 17.57
CA ALA A 50 4.34 1.24 16.93
C ALA A 50 4.19 2.40 17.93
N ALA A 51 3.33 2.23 18.95
CA ALA A 51 3.11 3.22 20.00
C ALA A 51 4.36 3.50 20.85
N LEU A 52 5.27 2.55 20.96
CA LEU A 52 6.57 2.76 21.61
C LEU A 52 7.47 3.72 20.81
N ARG A 53 7.35 3.72 19.47
CA ARG A 53 8.12 4.59 18.55
C ARG A 53 7.49 5.95 18.32
N ALA A 54 6.16 6.01 18.38
CA ALA A 54 5.37 7.23 18.16
C ALA A 54 4.28 7.36 19.24
N PRO A 55 4.63 7.66 20.51
CA PRO A 55 3.67 7.73 21.61
C PRO A 55 2.55 8.74 21.32
N GLY A 56 1.29 8.35 21.60
CA GLY A 56 0.11 9.19 21.40
C GLY A 56 -0.24 9.48 19.94
N ARG A 57 0.36 8.77 18.99
CA ARG A 57 0.13 8.95 17.54
C ARG A 57 -0.28 7.68 16.81
N ILE A 58 -0.55 6.60 17.54
CA ILE A 58 -0.96 5.32 16.94
C ILE A 58 -2.35 4.95 17.42
N LEU A 59 -3.18 4.52 16.46
CA LEU A 59 -4.55 4.08 16.69
C LEU A 59 -4.67 2.61 16.23
N CYS A 60 -5.38 1.80 16.99
CA CYS A 60 -5.70 0.44 16.61
C CYS A 60 -7.09 0.43 15.95
N ALA A 61 -7.14 0.33 14.63
CA ALA A 61 -8.40 0.32 13.87
C ALA A 61 -8.21 -0.32 12.50
N ALA A 62 -9.32 -0.77 11.89
CA ALA A 62 -9.34 -1.25 10.50
C ALA A 62 -9.24 -0.07 9.52
N ALA A 63 -8.63 -0.30 8.36
CA ALA A 63 -8.54 0.69 7.30
C ALA A 63 -9.91 1.05 6.69
N GLU A 64 -10.88 0.15 6.82
CA GLU A 64 -12.26 0.30 6.39
C GLU A 64 -13.10 1.23 7.28
N GLU A 65 -12.56 1.64 8.45
CA GLU A 65 -13.25 2.50 9.41
C GLU A 65 -12.21 3.32 10.21
N LEU A 66 -11.72 4.38 9.57
CA LEU A 66 -10.66 5.20 10.15
C LEU A 66 -11.22 6.13 11.24
N PRO A 67 -10.68 6.09 12.48
CA PRO A 67 -11.15 6.89 13.60
C PRO A 67 -10.63 8.33 13.55
N LEU A 68 -10.70 8.95 12.37
CA LEU A 68 -10.31 10.33 12.13
C LEU A 68 -11.45 11.12 11.47
N PRO A 69 -11.55 12.43 11.74
CA PRO A 69 -12.52 13.29 11.08
C PRO A 69 -12.30 13.40 9.58
N THR A 70 -13.38 13.68 8.84
CA THR A 70 -13.31 14.04 7.42
C THR A 70 -12.43 15.26 7.22
N GLY A 71 -11.56 15.25 6.21
CA GLY A 71 -10.74 16.39 5.84
C GLY A 71 -9.66 16.77 6.88
N SER A 72 -9.20 15.83 7.69
CA SER A 72 -8.31 16.09 8.81
C SER A 72 -6.82 15.93 8.54
N VAL A 73 -6.43 15.32 7.40
CA VAL A 73 -5.03 15.03 7.06
C VAL A 73 -4.62 15.56 5.69
N ASP A 74 -3.36 15.88 5.55
CA ASP A 74 -2.76 16.43 4.32
C ASP A 74 -2.31 15.32 3.37
N LEU A 75 -1.82 14.20 3.93
CA LEU A 75 -1.30 13.05 3.20
C LEU A 75 -1.76 11.75 3.85
N VAL A 76 -2.28 10.83 3.05
CA VAL A 76 -2.47 9.44 3.42
C VAL A 76 -1.42 8.59 2.71
N TYR A 77 -0.66 7.83 3.49
CA TYR A 77 0.32 6.86 3.01
C TYR A 77 -0.19 5.45 3.30
N CYS A 78 -0.37 4.64 2.26
CA CYS A 78 -0.81 3.25 2.35
C CYS A 78 0.16 2.36 1.57
N TYR A 79 0.99 1.60 2.27
CA TYR A 79 2.03 0.78 1.67
C TYR A 79 1.88 -0.69 2.08
N SER A 80 1.66 -1.58 1.10
CA SER A 80 1.51 -3.04 1.30
C SER A 80 0.48 -3.38 2.38
N THR A 81 -0.67 -2.74 2.33
CA THR A 81 -1.76 -2.90 3.30
C THR A 81 -3.05 -3.30 2.60
N LEU A 82 -3.34 -2.69 1.43
CA LEU A 82 -4.63 -2.85 0.76
C LEU A 82 -4.91 -4.28 0.31
N GLU A 83 -3.88 -5.08 0.09
CA GLU A 83 -3.97 -6.51 -0.23
C GLU A 83 -4.42 -7.39 0.95
N HIS A 84 -4.43 -6.85 2.17
CA HIS A 84 -4.77 -7.57 3.40
C HIS A 84 -6.14 -7.18 3.99
N VAL A 85 -6.74 -6.09 3.52
CA VAL A 85 -8.04 -5.62 4.03
C VAL A 85 -9.19 -6.48 3.52
N ALA A 86 -10.30 -6.49 4.23
CA ALA A 86 -11.48 -7.24 3.86
C ALA A 86 -12.22 -6.61 2.67
N ASP A 87 -12.34 -5.28 2.67
CA ASP A 87 -12.96 -4.46 1.62
C ASP A 87 -12.04 -3.30 1.20
N ALA A 88 -11.29 -3.51 0.13
CA ALA A 88 -10.36 -2.51 -0.40
C ALA A 88 -11.07 -1.23 -0.88
N GLY A 89 -12.28 -1.35 -1.43
CA GLY A 89 -13.06 -0.20 -1.87
C GLY A 89 -13.51 0.67 -0.69
N ARG A 90 -13.94 0.06 0.41
CA ARG A 90 -14.29 0.77 1.64
C ARG A 90 -13.06 1.41 2.28
N ALA A 91 -11.94 0.71 2.33
CA ALA A 91 -10.68 1.25 2.84
C ALA A 91 -10.22 2.49 2.05
N VAL A 92 -10.27 2.44 0.71
CA VAL A 92 -9.93 3.59 -0.14
C VAL A 92 -10.90 4.75 0.08
N ARG A 93 -12.21 4.49 0.23
CA ARG A 93 -13.19 5.55 0.55
C ARG A 93 -12.86 6.25 1.87
N GLU A 94 -12.49 5.50 2.91
CA GLU A 94 -12.09 6.07 4.19
C GLU A 94 -10.79 6.89 4.09
N MET A 95 -9.79 6.37 3.36
CA MET A 95 -8.55 7.10 3.08
C MET A 95 -8.81 8.44 2.37
N VAL A 96 -9.70 8.45 1.38
CA VAL A 96 -10.10 9.69 0.68
C VAL A 96 -10.92 10.61 1.57
N ARG A 97 -11.84 10.07 2.39
CA ARG A 97 -12.67 10.85 3.32
C ARG A 97 -11.83 11.66 4.30
N VAL A 98 -10.78 11.08 4.86
CA VAL A 98 -9.95 11.77 5.85
C VAL A 98 -9.01 12.80 5.25
N LEU A 99 -8.77 12.77 3.93
CA LEU A 99 -7.97 13.78 3.24
C LEU A 99 -8.70 15.12 3.17
N ARG A 100 -7.97 16.21 3.43
CA ARG A 100 -8.48 17.57 3.17
C ARG A 100 -8.55 17.83 1.65
N PRO A 101 -9.33 18.84 1.21
CA PRO A 101 -9.22 19.34 -0.16
C PRO A 101 -7.76 19.71 -0.49
N GLY A 102 -7.27 19.28 -1.66
CA GLY A 102 -5.88 19.46 -2.05
C GLY A 102 -4.87 18.52 -1.39
N GLY A 103 -5.31 17.63 -0.50
CA GLY A 103 -4.48 16.57 0.07
C GLY A 103 -4.12 15.48 -0.95
N ALA A 104 -3.27 14.52 -0.56
CA ALA A 104 -2.83 13.45 -1.45
C ALA A 104 -2.93 12.06 -0.79
N LEU A 105 -3.33 11.07 -1.57
CA LEU A 105 -3.22 9.63 -1.25
C LEU A 105 -2.04 9.05 -2.02
N TYR A 106 -1.07 8.50 -1.29
CA TYR A 106 -0.07 7.58 -1.87
C TYR A 106 -0.49 6.15 -1.56
N LEU A 107 -0.59 5.31 -2.59
CA LEU A 107 -0.99 3.92 -2.49
C LEU A 107 0.01 3.03 -3.19
N HIS A 108 0.53 2.03 -2.46
CA HIS A 108 1.38 0.97 -2.98
C HIS A 108 0.84 -0.39 -2.55
N THR A 109 0.68 -1.33 -3.51
CA THR A 109 0.26 -2.71 -3.25
C THR A 109 0.85 -3.66 -4.30
N PRO A 110 1.11 -4.94 -3.99
CA PRO A 110 1.53 -5.92 -4.98
C PRO A 110 0.49 -6.07 -6.09
N ASN A 111 0.97 -6.16 -7.33
CA ASN A 111 0.08 -6.39 -8.47
C ASN A 111 -0.29 -7.87 -8.57
N ARG A 112 -1.57 -8.18 -8.81
CA ARG A 112 -2.08 -9.54 -9.00
C ARG A 112 -1.34 -10.31 -10.10
N TRP A 113 -0.86 -9.61 -11.12
CA TRP A 113 -0.15 -10.17 -12.26
C TRP A 113 1.37 -10.14 -12.12
N ALA A 114 1.88 -9.87 -10.92
CA ALA A 114 3.32 -9.90 -10.66
C ALA A 114 3.87 -11.32 -10.70
N CYS A 115 5.07 -11.47 -11.30
CA CYS A 115 5.81 -12.74 -11.31
C CYS A 115 6.67 -12.95 -10.05
N PHE A 116 6.52 -12.11 -9.04
CA PHE A 116 7.23 -12.21 -7.77
C PHE A 116 6.29 -11.89 -6.61
N GLU A 117 6.27 -12.77 -5.63
CA GLU A 117 5.49 -12.57 -4.42
C GLU A 117 6.41 -12.07 -3.29
N GLY A 118 6.20 -10.81 -2.89
CA GLY A 118 7.09 -10.08 -1.97
C GLY A 118 7.09 -10.62 -0.55
N HIS A 119 5.97 -11.11 -0.03
CA HIS A 119 5.85 -11.65 1.34
C HIS A 119 6.62 -12.97 1.50
N TYR A 120 6.58 -13.82 0.46
CA TYR A 120 7.28 -15.10 0.46
C TYR A 120 8.68 -15.01 -0.14
N LYS A 121 9.00 -13.90 -0.85
CA LYS A 121 10.26 -13.69 -1.60
C LYS A 121 10.51 -14.83 -2.60
N LEU A 122 9.48 -15.22 -3.33
CA LEU A 122 9.50 -16.33 -4.28
C LEU A 122 9.05 -15.85 -5.66
N PHE A 123 9.57 -16.53 -6.70
CA PHE A 123 8.98 -16.45 -8.04
C PHE A 123 7.53 -16.95 -7.95
N TRP A 124 6.61 -16.24 -8.62
CA TRP A 124 5.19 -16.49 -8.57
C TRP A 124 4.62 -16.56 -9.97
N LEU A 125 3.80 -17.56 -10.23
CA LEU A 125 3.04 -17.61 -11.48
C LEU A 125 1.79 -16.74 -11.34
N PRO A 126 1.65 -15.69 -12.18
CA PRO A 126 0.46 -14.85 -12.17
C PRO A 126 -0.81 -15.68 -12.34
N GLY A 127 -1.85 -15.36 -11.55
CA GLY A 127 -3.12 -16.07 -11.62
C GLY A 127 -3.11 -17.50 -11.05
N LEU A 128 -2.05 -17.91 -10.34
CA LEU A 128 -1.98 -19.27 -9.75
C LEU A 128 -3.16 -19.50 -8.79
N PRO A 129 -4.00 -20.53 -9.02
CA PRO A 129 -5.12 -20.86 -8.15
C PRO A 129 -4.63 -21.16 -6.72
N ARG A 130 -5.41 -20.74 -5.72
CA ARG A 130 -5.03 -20.88 -4.29
C ARG A 130 -4.60 -22.29 -3.88
N PRO A 131 -5.27 -23.40 -4.29
CA PRO A 131 -4.81 -24.74 -3.95
C PRO A 131 -3.42 -25.06 -4.49
N LEU A 132 -3.12 -24.67 -5.74
CA LEU A 132 -1.82 -24.86 -6.36
C LEU A 132 -0.76 -23.95 -5.72
N ALA A 133 -1.13 -22.73 -5.37
CA ALA A 133 -0.29 -21.82 -4.61
C ALA A 133 0.09 -22.39 -3.24
N ALA A 134 -0.87 -22.98 -2.52
CA ALA A 134 -0.62 -23.65 -1.24
C ALA A 134 0.34 -24.84 -1.39
N ALA A 135 0.13 -25.68 -2.41
CA ALA A 135 1.02 -26.80 -2.70
C ALA A 135 2.44 -26.33 -3.05
N TYR A 136 2.56 -25.28 -3.88
CA TYR A 136 3.84 -24.66 -4.22
C TYR A 136 4.57 -24.12 -2.98
N LEU A 137 3.87 -23.40 -2.09
CA LEU A 137 4.45 -22.89 -0.85
C LEU A 137 4.91 -24.03 0.07
N ALA A 138 4.09 -25.08 0.23
CA ALA A 138 4.45 -26.25 1.02
C ALA A 138 5.72 -26.92 0.48
N LEU A 139 5.82 -27.11 -0.84
CA LEU A 139 7.02 -27.66 -1.51
C LEU A 139 8.26 -26.77 -1.27
N ARG A 140 8.07 -25.46 -1.11
CA ARG A 140 9.15 -24.51 -0.83
C ARG A 140 9.41 -24.30 0.67
N GLY A 141 8.76 -25.08 1.56
CA GLY A 141 8.89 -24.98 3.02
C GLY A 141 8.40 -23.62 3.57
N ARG A 142 7.42 -22.99 2.92
CA ARG A 142 6.87 -21.70 3.32
C ARG A 142 5.50 -21.84 3.99
N PRO A 143 5.20 -21.06 5.04
CA PRO A 143 3.89 -21.08 5.69
C PRO A 143 2.82 -20.55 4.74
N THR A 144 1.61 -21.11 4.81
CA THR A 144 0.48 -20.71 3.95
C THR A 144 -0.45 -19.68 4.60
N ALA A 145 -0.12 -19.19 5.79
CA ALA A 145 -0.98 -18.30 6.57
C ALA A 145 -1.39 -17.04 5.81
N PHE A 146 -0.43 -16.33 5.20
CA PHE A 146 -0.70 -15.14 4.41
C PHE A 146 -1.56 -15.39 3.18
N LEU A 147 -1.50 -16.58 2.58
CA LEU A 147 -2.29 -16.89 1.38
C LEU A 147 -3.80 -16.77 1.62
N ARG A 148 -4.26 -16.93 2.86
CA ARG A 148 -5.69 -16.82 3.21
C ARG A 148 -6.19 -15.39 3.17
N THR A 149 -5.37 -14.44 3.59
CA THR A 149 -5.72 -13.01 3.66
C THR A 149 -5.28 -12.23 2.43
N LEU A 150 -4.24 -12.70 1.72
CA LEU A 150 -3.66 -12.01 0.59
C LEU A 150 -4.64 -11.91 -0.60
N ARG A 151 -4.95 -10.68 -1.02
CA ARG A 151 -5.83 -10.35 -2.14
C ARG A 151 -5.15 -9.30 -3.04
N PRO A 152 -4.14 -9.69 -3.83
CA PRO A 152 -3.44 -8.76 -4.69
C PRO A 152 -4.42 -8.07 -5.64
N LEU A 153 -4.21 -6.81 -5.91
CA LEU A 153 -5.07 -5.96 -6.74
C LEU A 153 -4.41 -5.66 -8.08
N THR A 154 -5.20 -5.25 -9.05
CA THR A 154 -4.73 -4.70 -10.32
C THR A 154 -4.75 -3.18 -10.29
N LEU A 155 -4.01 -2.53 -11.19
CA LEU A 155 -4.07 -1.08 -11.36
C LEU A 155 -5.48 -0.59 -11.69
N ALA A 156 -6.21 -1.36 -12.52
CA ALA A 156 -7.58 -1.01 -12.90
C ALA A 156 -8.52 -1.02 -11.69
N GLU A 157 -8.43 -2.03 -10.81
CA GLU A 157 -9.23 -2.08 -9.58
C GLU A 157 -8.89 -0.92 -8.64
N CYS A 158 -7.60 -0.65 -8.42
CA CYS A 158 -7.18 0.47 -7.56
C CYS A 158 -7.68 1.82 -8.10
N ARG A 159 -7.62 2.04 -9.43
CA ARG A 159 -8.20 3.23 -10.07
C ARG A 159 -9.70 3.32 -9.84
N ALA A 160 -10.44 2.24 -10.07
CA ALA A 160 -11.88 2.21 -9.89
C ALA A 160 -12.28 2.51 -8.43
N PHE A 161 -11.53 2.00 -7.44
CA PHE A 161 -11.78 2.33 -6.03
C PHE A 161 -11.53 3.81 -5.71
N VAL A 162 -10.45 4.39 -6.25
CA VAL A 162 -10.11 5.80 -6.09
C VAL A 162 -11.19 6.70 -6.71
N GLU A 163 -11.62 6.39 -7.93
CA GLU A 163 -12.67 7.13 -8.65
C GLU A 163 -14.03 7.02 -7.95
N ALA A 164 -14.40 5.81 -7.51
CA ALA A 164 -15.63 5.59 -6.73
C ALA A 164 -15.63 6.30 -5.37
N ALA A 165 -14.45 6.60 -4.83
CA ALA A 165 -14.28 7.40 -3.60
C ALA A 165 -14.34 8.92 -3.85
N GLY A 166 -14.55 9.38 -5.09
CA GLY A 166 -14.57 10.81 -5.44
C GLY A 166 -13.18 11.44 -5.56
N ALA A 167 -12.14 10.63 -5.78
CA ALA A 167 -10.79 11.09 -6.00
C ALA A 167 -10.32 10.79 -7.43
N ARG A 168 -9.24 11.42 -7.85
CA ARG A 168 -8.64 11.24 -9.18
C ARG A 168 -7.19 10.78 -9.05
N VAL A 169 -6.83 9.73 -9.80
CA VAL A 169 -5.43 9.31 -9.92
C VAL A 169 -4.68 10.35 -10.75
N THR A 170 -3.73 11.02 -10.13
CA THR A 170 -2.92 12.07 -10.76
C THR A 170 -1.61 11.53 -11.33
N ARG A 171 -1.06 10.48 -10.71
CA ARG A 171 0.18 9.84 -11.17
C ARG A 171 0.13 8.34 -10.94
N VAL A 172 0.73 7.57 -11.86
CA VAL A 172 1.06 6.16 -11.67
C VAL A 172 2.57 6.07 -11.76
N LEU A 173 3.18 5.51 -10.71
CA LEU A 173 4.62 5.44 -10.58
C LEU A 173 5.14 4.10 -11.14
N ASP A 174 6.38 4.06 -11.60
CA ASP A 174 6.95 2.92 -12.35
C ASP A 174 8.29 2.44 -11.79
N ASP A 175 8.51 2.59 -10.50
CA ASP A 175 9.80 2.28 -9.87
C ASP A 175 10.09 0.77 -9.77
N GLY A 176 9.07 -0.07 -9.88
CA GLY A 176 9.21 -1.53 -9.73
C GLY A 176 9.92 -2.25 -10.88
N MET A 177 9.93 -1.67 -12.09
CA MET A 177 10.53 -2.29 -13.29
C MET A 177 12.06 -2.32 -13.26
N ASN A 178 12.68 -1.48 -12.47
CA ASN A 178 14.15 -1.34 -12.41
C ASN A 178 14.81 -2.24 -11.36
N ARG A 179 14.04 -2.94 -10.52
CA ARG A 179 14.58 -3.85 -9.52
C ARG A 179 14.64 -5.27 -10.08
N PRO A 180 15.83 -5.87 -10.27
CA PRO A 180 15.93 -7.25 -10.74
C PRO A 180 15.39 -8.20 -9.68
N VAL A 181 14.19 -8.74 -9.92
CA VAL A 181 13.53 -9.72 -9.04
C VAL A 181 13.37 -11.01 -9.83
N GLY A 182 13.96 -12.10 -9.35
CA GLY A 182 13.83 -13.40 -10.02
C GLY A 182 15.14 -14.01 -10.53
N GLY A 183 16.28 -13.40 -10.21
CA GLY A 183 17.60 -13.97 -10.52
C GLY A 183 17.78 -14.27 -12.02
N ARG A 184 18.14 -15.52 -12.37
CA ARG A 184 18.37 -15.95 -13.77
C ARG A 184 17.15 -15.82 -14.68
N LEU A 185 15.94 -15.80 -14.13
CA LEU A 185 14.69 -15.66 -14.91
C LEU A 185 14.31 -14.18 -15.15
N TRP A 186 15.06 -13.24 -14.60
CA TRP A 186 14.76 -11.81 -14.74
C TRP A 186 14.56 -11.33 -16.20
N PRO A 187 15.36 -11.74 -17.19
CA PRO A 187 15.12 -11.32 -18.57
C PRO A 187 13.74 -11.74 -19.10
N LEU A 188 13.28 -12.94 -18.76
CA LEU A 188 11.97 -13.46 -19.16
C LEU A 188 10.84 -12.74 -18.41
N VAL A 189 11.00 -12.50 -17.11
CA VAL A 189 10.06 -11.74 -16.30
C VAL A 189 9.93 -10.31 -16.79
N ARG A 190 11.04 -9.68 -17.14
CA ARG A 190 11.06 -8.32 -17.70
C ARG A 190 10.37 -8.29 -19.07
N ALA A 191 10.64 -9.28 -19.94
CA ALA A 191 9.95 -9.37 -21.23
C ALA A 191 8.43 -9.54 -21.05
N TYR A 192 7.99 -10.38 -20.11
CA TYR A 192 6.58 -10.53 -19.76
C TYR A 192 5.97 -9.17 -19.31
N TYR A 193 6.61 -8.45 -18.40
CA TYR A 193 6.11 -7.15 -17.93
C TYR A 193 6.00 -6.13 -19.07
N LEU A 194 7.00 -6.06 -19.94
CA LEU A 194 6.99 -5.15 -21.08
C LEU A 194 5.92 -5.54 -22.12
N LEU A 195 5.81 -6.84 -22.44
CA LEU A 195 4.89 -7.33 -23.49
C LEU A 195 3.42 -7.16 -23.09
N PHE A 196 3.10 -7.40 -21.82
CA PHE A 196 1.73 -7.33 -21.29
C PHE A 196 1.40 -6.01 -20.57
N GLY A 197 2.33 -5.06 -20.50
CA GLY A 197 2.12 -3.79 -19.81
C GLY A 197 1.89 -3.96 -18.29
N VAL A 198 2.37 -5.08 -17.72
CA VAL A 198 2.21 -5.37 -16.29
C VAL A 198 3.32 -4.70 -15.50
N ARG A 199 2.97 -4.19 -14.32
CA ARG A 199 3.92 -3.67 -13.33
C ARG A 199 3.96 -4.62 -12.14
N PRO A 200 5.13 -4.84 -11.49
CA PRO A 200 5.23 -5.73 -10.32
C PRO A 200 4.42 -5.22 -9.13
N TYR A 201 4.26 -3.90 -9.02
CA TYR A 201 3.45 -3.25 -8.00
C TYR A 201 2.46 -2.29 -8.66
N VAL A 202 1.33 -2.06 -7.99
CA VAL A 202 0.47 -0.91 -8.23
C VAL A 202 0.96 0.19 -7.32
N GLU A 203 1.44 1.27 -7.89
CA GLU A 203 1.93 2.44 -7.16
C GLU A 203 1.32 3.67 -7.79
N LEU A 204 0.56 4.43 -7.03
CA LEU A 204 -0.16 5.59 -7.53
C LEU A 204 -0.28 6.71 -6.51
N VAL A 205 -0.45 7.93 -7.03
CA VAL A 205 -0.85 9.10 -6.27
C VAL A 205 -2.22 9.56 -6.75
N ALA A 206 -3.10 9.85 -5.80
CA ALA A 206 -4.43 10.37 -6.08
C ALA A 206 -4.71 11.62 -5.22
N THR A 207 -5.61 12.46 -5.70
CA THR A 207 -6.08 13.65 -4.97
C THR A 207 -7.60 13.62 -4.92
N PRO A 208 -8.23 14.07 -3.81
CA PRO A 208 -9.66 14.29 -3.78
C PRO A 208 -10.09 15.16 -4.97
N GLY A 209 -11.25 14.85 -5.57
CA GLY A 209 -11.87 15.74 -6.53
C GLY A 209 -12.20 17.09 -5.87
N GLU A 210 -12.28 18.14 -6.67
CA GLU A 210 -12.83 19.41 -6.20
C GLU A 210 -14.29 19.14 -5.75
N ALA A 211 -14.63 19.61 -4.55
CA ALA A 211 -16.02 19.54 -4.10
C ALA A 211 -16.89 20.31 -5.11
N PRO A 212 -18.08 19.77 -5.49
CA PRO A 212 -18.98 20.44 -6.40
C PRO A 212 -19.50 21.77 -5.84
#